data_06089a1ac095c67e5d360b03966e5520
#
_entry.id   06089a1ac095c67e5d360b03966e5520
#
_cell.length_a   1.000
_cell.length_b   1.000
_cell.length_c   1.000
_cell.angle_alpha   90.00
_cell.angle_beta   90.00
_cell.angle_gamma   90.00
#
_symmetry.space_group_name_H-M   'P 1'
#
loop_
_entity.id
_entity.type
_entity.pdbx_description
1 polymer ?
#
loop_
_entity_poly.entity_id
_entity_poly.type
_entity_poly.pdbx_seq_one_letter_code
_entity_poly.pdbx_strand_id
1 'polypeptide(L)'
;MAHTDFERMMVEELKSIETGATEPIAYINANHYTQHNLGVADGLAGFGAALAALKNFPEAAKVNTVRVFQDGNYVVAHTDYNFFGPKIGFDIFRFEDGKIVEHWDNLQETPKTTNPSGHTMLDGTTEIKDLDKTAENKALAESFVKDVLMGQHPEKIASYYDGNNYIQHNPGIADGLDGLGAALAAMAQQGIEMKYHTLHKVLGKGNFVLTVSEGYLGGVHTSYYDLFRIENGKIAEHWDTIESILPEDKRLNANGKFGF
;
A
#
# COMPACT_ATOMS: atom_id res chain seq x y z
N MET A 1 3.75 -18.76 9.21
CA MET A 1 2.34 -19.15 8.95
C MET A 1 2.23 -19.48 7.47
N ALA A 2 1.52 -20.55 7.09
CA ALA A 2 1.27 -20.87 5.70
C ALA A 2 0.29 -19.83 5.10
N HIS A 3 0.45 -19.53 3.81
CA HIS A 3 -0.48 -18.66 3.09
C HIS A 3 -1.86 -19.32 2.98
N THR A 4 -2.92 -18.49 3.01
CA THR A 4 -4.26 -18.92 2.60
C THR A 4 -4.29 -19.15 1.10
N ASP A 5 -5.34 -19.80 0.58
CA ASP A 5 -5.48 -20.00 -0.88
C ASP A 5 -5.52 -18.66 -1.62
N PHE A 6 -6.23 -17.67 -1.11
CA PHE A 6 -6.30 -16.35 -1.75
C PHE A 6 -4.97 -15.59 -1.67
N GLU A 7 -4.24 -15.68 -0.55
CA GLU A 7 -2.90 -15.12 -0.45
C GLU A 7 -1.96 -15.75 -1.49
N ARG A 8 -1.99 -17.08 -1.64
CA ARG A 8 -1.22 -17.82 -2.64
C ARG A 8 -1.58 -17.39 -4.07
N MET A 9 -2.87 -17.32 -4.38
CA MET A 9 -3.35 -16.91 -5.71
C MET A 9 -2.87 -15.49 -6.04
N MET A 10 -2.92 -14.57 -5.09
CA MET A 10 -2.42 -13.19 -5.28
C MET A 10 -0.91 -13.18 -5.59
N VAL A 11 -0.11 -13.89 -4.79
CA VAL A 11 1.36 -13.95 -4.99
C VAL A 11 1.70 -14.56 -6.36
N GLU A 12 1.02 -15.62 -6.76
CA GLU A 12 1.24 -16.28 -8.05
C GLU A 12 0.81 -15.38 -9.22
N GLU A 13 -0.30 -14.69 -9.08
CA GLU A 13 -0.80 -13.77 -10.10
C GLU A 13 0.16 -12.59 -10.30
N LEU A 14 0.59 -11.94 -9.23
CA LEU A 14 1.59 -10.87 -9.31
C LEU A 14 2.92 -11.38 -9.89
N LYS A 15 3.37 -12.57 -9.51
CA LYS A 15 4.60 -13.18 -10.04
C LYS A 15 4.51 -13.48 -11.53
N SER A 16 3.31 -13.71 -12.06
CA SER A 16 3.10 -13.95 -13.48
C SER A 16 3.52 -12.77 -14.37
N ILE A 17 3.52 -11.55 -13.82
CA ILE A 17 4.04 -10.36 -14.50
C ILE A 17 5.53 -10.53 -14.85
N GLU A 18 6.31 -11.13 -13.96
CA GLU A 18 7.72 -11.43 -14.19
C GLU A 18 7.91 -12.64 -15.08
N THR A 19 7.23 -13.74 -14.77
CA THR A 19 7.47 -15.05 -15.39
C THR A 19 6.80 -15.24 -16.73
N GLY A 20 5.73 -14.49 -17.01
CA GLY A 20 4.87 -14.70 -18.17
C GLY A 20 4.00 -15.95 -18.07
N ALA A 21 3.89 -16.56 -16.88
CA ALA A 21 3.00 -17.71 -16.66
C ALA A 21 1.54 -17.34 -16.95
N THR A 22 0.83 -18.22 -17.66
CA THR A 22 -0.55 -17.97 -18.07
C THR A 22 -1.60 -18.58 -17.12
N GLU A 23 -1.22 -19.58 -16.35
CA GLU A 23 -2.11 -20.25 -15.41
C GLU A 23 -2.74 -19.32 -14.37
N PRO A 24 -1.99 -18.37 -13.75
CA PRO A 24 -2.56 -17.46 -12.77
C PRO A 24 -3.59 -16.48 -13.34
N ILE A 25 -3.59 -16.24 -14.65
CA ILE A 25 -4.61 -15.42 -15.31
C ILE A 25 -6.02 -16.00 -15.09
N ALA A 26 -6.12 -17.33 -14.96
CA ALA A 26 -7.37 -18.02 -14.67
C ALA A 26 -7.92 -17.74 -13.26
N TYR A 27 -7.14 -17.14 -12.38
CA TYR A 27 -7.61 -16.65 -11.06
C TYR A 27 -8.51 -15.42 -11.19
N ILE A 28 -8.37 -14.66 -12.28
CA ILE A 28 -9.16 -13.46 -12.56
C ILE A 28 -10.49 -13.87 -13.18
N ASN A 29 -11.59 -13.26 -12.75
CA ASN A 29 -12.89 -13.41 -13.39
C ASN A 29 -12.87 -12.67 -14.74
N ALA A 30 -12.90 -13.42 -15.83
CA ALA A 30 -12.77 -12.86 -17.19
C ALA A 30 -13.90 -11.90 -17.58
N ASN A 31 -15.06 -12.04 -16.96
CA ASN A 31 -16.27 -11.25 -17.29
C ASN A 31 -16.55 -10.13 -16.28
N HIS A 32 -15.85 -10.14 -15.15
CA HIS A 32 -16.05 -9.17 -14.08
C HIS A 32 -14.72 -8.93 -13.36
N TYR A 33 -13.98 -7.95 -13.83
CA TYR A 33 -12.71 -7.52 -13.22
C TYR A 33 -12.60 -6.00 -13.33
N THR A 34 -12.70 -5.33 -12.19
CA THR A 34 -12.66 -3.87 -12.11
C THR A 34 -11.24 -3.41 -11.75
N GLN A 35 -10.69 -2.52 -12.57
CA GLN A 35 -9.34 -1.98 -12.39
C GLN A 35 -9.38 -0.58 -11.79
N HIS A 36 -8.63 -0.35 -10.70
CA HIS A 36 -8.45 0.98 -10.09
C HIS A 36 -7.05 1.57 -10.27
N ASN A 37 -6.12 0.84 -10.90
CA ASN A 37 -4.91 1.49 -11.41
C ASN A 37 -5.31 2.33 -12.64
N LEU A 38 -5.25 3.65 -12.49
CA LEU A 38 -5.73 4.57 -13.52
C LEU A 38 -4.86 4.59 -14.78
N GLY A 39 -3.64 4.06 -14.71
CA GLY A 39 -2.74 3.87 -15.86
C GLY A 39 -2.93 2.57 -16.62
N VAL A 40 -3.92 1.76 -16.23
CA VAL A 40 -4.25 0.46 -16.87
C VAL A 40 -5.70 0.49 -17.32
N ALA A 41 -5.99 0.00 -18.53
CA ALA A 41 -7.35 -0.11 -19.01
C ALA A 41 -8.15 -1.14 -18.21
N ASP A 42 -9.48 -1.00 -18.21
CA ASP A 42 -10.36 -1.84 -17.41
C ASP A 42 -10.46 -3.29 -17.93
N GLY A 43 -10.82 -4.18 -17.03
CA GLY A 43 -11.09 -5.59 -17.31
C GLY A 43 -9.84 -6.43 -17.62
N LEU A 44 -10.05 -7.71 -17.88
CA LEU A 44 -8.97 -8.66 -18.20
C LEU A 44 -8.20 -8.25 -19.45
N ALA A 45 -8.87 -7.69 -20.46
CA ALA A 45 -8.23 -7.19 -21.67
C ALA A 45 -7.26 -6.04 -21.38
N GLY A 46 -7.60 -5.15 -20.45
CA GLY A 46 -6.72 -4.07 -19.99
C GLY A 46 -5.47 -4.59 -19.30
N PHE A 47 -5.61 -5.59 -18.45
CA PHE A 47 -4.48 -6.29 -17.82
C PHE A 47 -3.57 -6.93 -18.87
N GLY A 48 -4.14 -7.63 -19.87
CA GLY A 48 -3.40 -8.21 -20.98
C GLY A 48 -2.62 -7.18 -21.80
N ALA A 49 -3.21 -6.02 -22.05
CA ALA A 49 -2.54 -4.91 -22.74
C ALA A 49 -1.36 -4.35 -21.94
N ALA A 50 -1.49 -4.23 -20.61
CA ALA A 50 -0.40 -3.82 -19.73
C ALA A 50 0.76 -4.83 -19.76
N LEU A 51 0.47 -6.12 -19.71
CA LEU A 51 1.50 -7.19 -19.83
C LEU A 51 2.22 -7.12 -21.18
N ALA A 52 1.49 -6.87 -22.27
CA ALA A 52 2.08 -6.73 -23.60
C ALA A 52 3.01 -5.51 -23.68
N ALA A 53 2.64 -4.40 -23.06
CA ALA A 53 3.50 -3.21 -22.99
C ALA A 53 4.80 -3.48 -22.23
N LEU A 54 4.74 -4.26 -21.14
CA LEU A 54 5.92 -4.65 -20.37
C LEU A 54 6.92 -5.47 -21.16
N LYS A 55 6.46 -6.36 -22.06
CA LYS A 55 7.34 -7.16 -22.91
C LYS A 55 8.20 -6.33 -23.87
N ASN A 56 7.74 -5.14 -24.20
CA ASN A 56 8.44 -4.20 -25.07
C ASN A 56 9.38 -3.25 -24.30
N PHE A 57 9.40 -3.32 -22.97
CA PHE A 57 10.30 -2.51 -22.16
C PHE A 57 11.71 -3.13 -22.15
N PRO A 58 12.79 -2.30 -22.20
CA PRO A 58 14.16 -2.80 -22.30
C PRO A 58 14.60 -3.68 -21.14
N GLU A 59 14.09 -3.45 -19.94
CA GLU A 59 14.42 -4.22 -18.75
C GLU A 59 13.35 -5.27 -18.47
N ALA A 60 13.80 -6.46 -18.08
CA ALA A 60 12.90 -7.53 -17.68
C ALA A 60 12.13 -7.14 -16.40
N ALA A 61 10.84 -7.43 -16.38
CA ALA A 61 10.02 -7.24 -15.18
C ALA A 61 10.51 -8.13 -14.04
N LYS A 62 10.46 -7.60 -12.82
CA LYS A 62 10.73 -8.33 -11.56
C LYS A 62 9.59 -8.09 -10.59
N VAL A 63 9.22 -9.14 -9.86
CA VAL A 63 8.18 -9.11 -8.84
C VAL A 63 8.63 -9.93 -7.64
N ASN A 64 8.76 -9.29 -6.48
CA ASN A 64 9.08 -9.95 -5.23
C ASN A 64 8.13 -9.46 -4.12
N THR A 65 7.13 -10.28 -3.79
CA THR A 65 6.18 -9.97 -2.71
C THR A 65 6.83 -10.26 -1.36
N VAL A 66 6.97 -9.23 -0.55
CA VAL A 66 7.62 -9.29 0.77
C VAL A 66 6.62 -9.60 1.87
N ARG A 67 5.42 -9.02 1.80
CA ARG A 67 4.33 -9.22 2.77
C ARG A 67 3.03 -9.47 2.02
N VAL A 68 2.24 -10.41 2.53
CA VAL A 68 0.88 -10.68 2.02
C VAL A 68 -0.01 -11.09 3.19
N PHE A 69 -1.22 -10.56 3.22
CA PHE A 69 -2.22 -10.95 4.21
C PHE A 69 -3.64 -10.80 3.69
N GLN A 70 -4.54 -11.63 4.20
CA GLN A 70 -5.96 -11.65 3.87
C GLN A 70 -6.82 -11.10 5.00
N ASP A 71 -7.77 -10.23 4.65
CA ASP A 71 -8.84 -9.75 5.53
C ASP A 71 -10.19 -9.97 4.82
N GLY A 72 -10.94 -10.99 5.24
CA GLY A 72 -12.17 -11.37 4.56
C GLY A 72 -11.93 -11.78 3.11
N ASN A 73 -12.59 -11.12 2.19
CA ASN A 73 -12.43 -11.34 0.75
C ASN A 73 -11.41 -10.40 0.07
N TYR A 74 -10.68 -9.62 0.88
CA TYR A 74 -9.58 -8.79 0.41
C TYR A 74 -8.23 -9.42 0.74
N VAL A 75 -7.27 -9.28 -0.17
CA VAL A 75 -5.88 -9.67 0.06
C VAL A 75 -4.98 -8.49 -0.28
N VAL A 76 -4.02 -8.22 0.62
CA VAL A 76 -3.04 -7.14 0.48
C VAL A 76 -1.68 -7.75 0.21
N ALA A 77 -0.94 -7.21 -0.77
CA ALA A 77 0.47 -7.51 -0.99
C ALA A 77 1.33 -6.25 -0.93
N HIS A 78 2.50 -6.35 -0.33
CA HIS A 78 3.56 -5.34 -0.31
C HIS A 78 4.73 -5.90 -1.11
N THR A 79 5.06 -5.25 -2.23
CA THR A 79 5.86 -5.88 -3.29
C THR A 79 6.97 -4.95 -3.79
N ASP A 80 8.14 -5.54 -4.01
CA ASP A 80 9.26 -4.97 -4.75
C ASP A 80 9.08 -5.27 -6.23
N TYR A 81 8.93 -4.22 -7.02
CA TYR A 81 8.72 -4.30 -8.46
C TYR A 81 9.87 -3.69 -9.25
N ASN A 82 10.16 -4.28 -10.39
CA ASN A 82 10.80 -3.58 -11.50
C ASN A 82 9.93 -3.77 -12.75
N PHE A 83 9.08 -2.80 -13.04
CA PHE A 83 8.38 -2.67 -14.31
C PHE A 83 8.28 -1.17 -14.66
N PHE A 84 8.73 -0.80 -15.84
CA PHE A 84 8.95 0.61 -16.20
C PHE A 84 9.80 1.35 -15.16
N GLY A 85 10.84 0.67 -14.63
CA GLY A 85 11.70 1.11 -13.55
C GLY A 85 11.35 0.50 -12.19
N PRO A 86 12.27 0.63 -11.19
CA PRO A 86 12.07 0.09 -9.85
C PRO A 86 10.98 0.83 -9.08
N LYS A 87 10.05 0.08 -8.47
CA LYS A 87 8.92 0.59 -7.71
C LYS A 87 8.66 -0.24 -6.47
N ILE A 88 8.08 0.40 -5.47
CA ILE A 88 7.47 -0.26 -4.33
C ILE A 88 5.97 -0.09 -4.45
N GLY A 89 5.22 -1.18 -4.29
CA GLY A 89 3.77 -1.18 -4.42
C GLY A 89 3.05 -1.87 -3.28
N PHE A 90 1.87 -1.33 -2.97
CA PHE A 90 0.82 -2.08 -2.29
C PHE A 90 -0.25 -2.40 -3.32
N ASP A 91 -0.65 -3.68 -3.39
CA ASP A 91 -1.75 -4.15 -4.21
C ASP A 91 -2.85 -4.70 -3.32
N ILE A 92 -4.09 -4.48 -3.70
CA ILE A 92 -5.27 -5.05 -3.05
C ILE A 92 -6.08 -5.78 -4.11
N PHE A 93 -6.39 -7.06 -3.87
CA PHE A 93 -7.33 -7.85 -4.66
C PHE A 93 -8.58 -8.13 -3.83
N ARG A 94 -9.74 -7.97 -4.46
CA ARG A 94 -11.00 -8.47 -3.91
C ARG A 94 -11.42 -9.73 -4.65
N PHE A 95 -11.82 -10.74 -3.87
CA PHE A 95 -12.27 -12.04 -4.35
C PHE A 95 -13.78 -12.18 -4.22
N GLU A 96 -14.39 -12.81 -5.21
CA GLU A 96 -15.80 -13.20 -5.22
C GLU A 96 -15.94 -14.54 -5.92
N ASP A 97 -16.65 -15.49 -5.32
CA ASP A 97 -16.79 -16.86 -5.84
C ASP A 97 -15.46 -17.54 -6.21
N GLY A 98 -14.42 -17.30 -5.40
CA GLY A 98 -13.09 -17.87 -5.59
C GLY A 98 -12.25 -17.25 -6.71
N LYS A 99 -12.70 -16.12 -7.27
CA LYS A 99 -12.02 -15.39 -8.34
C LYS A 99 -11.70 -13.95 -7.95
N ILE A 100 -10.62 -13.43 -8.53
CA ILE A 100 -10.26 -12.01 -8.43
C ILE A 100 -11.24 -11.21 -9.29
N VAL A 101 -11.96 -10.27 -8.68
CA VAL A 101 -12.95 -9.44 -9.36
C VAL A 101 -12.63 -7.95 -9.33
N GLU A 102 -11.61 -7.55 -8.56
CA GLU A 102 -11.27 -6.13 -8.42
C GLU A 102 -9.84 -5.94 -7.93
N HIS A 103 -9.17 -4.90 -8.43
CA HIS A 103 -7.78 -4.59 -8.11
C HIS A 103 -7.58 -3.10 -7.86
N TRP A 104 -6.88 -2.80 -6.78
CA TRP A 104 -6.33 -1.48 -6.44
C TRP A 104 -4.83 -1.61 -6.24
N ASP A 105 -4.11 -0.55 -6.51
CA ASP A 105 -2.70 -0.45 -6.15
C ASP A 105 -2.30 0.98 -5.76
N ASN A 106 -1.14 1.09 -5.18
CA ASN A 106 -0.45 2.36 -4.95
C ASN A 106 1.04 2.14 -5.13
N LEU A 107 1.63 2.85 -6.08
CA LEU A 107 2.99 2.62 -6.54
C LEU A 107 3.83 3.88 -6.32
N GLN A 108 5.03 3.69 -5.82
CA GLN A 108 6.02 4.75 -5.64
C GLN A 108 7.36 4.30 -6.20
N GLU A 109 8.10 5.21 -6.86
CA GLU A 109 9.45 4.92 -7.32
C GLU A 109 10.34 4.57 -6.15
N THR A 110 11.14 3.51 -6.29
CA THR A 110 12.10 3.10 -5.26
C THR A 110 13.17 4.19 -5.11
N PRO A 111 13.36 4.73 -3.90
CA PRO A 111 14.39 5.72 -3.66
C PRO A 111 15.78 5.12 -3.86
N LYS A 112 16.73 5.95 -4.31
CA LYS A 112 18.12 5.50 -4.56
C LYS A 112 18.92 5.26 -3.28
N THR A 113 18.46 5.81 -2.17
CA THR A 113 19.12 5.74 -0.86
C THR A 113 18.12 5.30 0.21
N THR A 114 18.65 4.75 1.31
CA THR A 114 17.85 4.47 2.51
C THR A 114 17.36 5.75 3.16
N ASN A 115 16.39 5.65 4.06
CA ASN A 115 15.93 6.79 4.86
C ASN A 115 17.01 7.23 5.88
N PRO A 116 16.78 8.33 6.63
CA PRO A 116 17.79 8.84 7.58
C PRO A 116 18.20 7.84 8.67
N SER A 117 17.37 6.83 8.97
CA SER A 117 17.70 5.76 9.93
C SER A 117 18.29 4.50 9.29
N GLY A 118 18.54 4.50 7.97
CA GLY A 118 19.16 3.39 7.26
C GLY A 118 18.19 2.30 6.81
N HIS A 119 16.87 2.54 6.86
CA HIS A 119 15.85 1.58 6.41
C HIS A 119 15.47 1.79 4.95
N THR A 120 15.08 0.69 4.29
CA THR A 120 14.44 0.72 2.98
C THR A 120 12.90 0.77 3.13
N MET A 121 12.20 0.97 2.03
CA MET A 121 10.73 0.91 2.02
C MET A 121 10.17 -0.51 2.19
N LEU A 122 11.01 -1.55 2.23
CA LEU A 122 10.60 -2.95 2.23
C LEU A 122 11.13 -3.78 3.39
N ASP A 123 12.28 -3.41 3.98
CA ASP A 123 12.86 -4.19 5.07
C ASP A 123 12.01 -4.15 6.34
N GLY A 124 12.49 -4.74 7.42
CA GLY A 124 11.78 -4.81 8.69
C GLY A 124 10.94 -6.08 8.86
N THR A 125 10.01 -6.02 9.79
CA THR A 125 9.23 -7.17 10.27
C THR A 125 8.28 -7.72 9.22
N THR A 126 8.27 -9.04 9.04
CA THR A 126 7.33 -9.74 8.15
C THR A 126 6.40 -10.71 8.89
N GLU A 127 6.69 -11.04 10.13
CA GLU A 127 5.96 -12.04 10.91
C GLU A 127 4.59 -11.51 11.34
N ILE A 128 3.53 -12.24 10.95
CA ILE A 128 2.16 -11.96 11.39
C ILE A 128 1.92 -12.68 12.73
N LYS A 129 1.49 -11.90 13.73
CA LYS A 129 1.18 -12.34 15.11
C LYS A 129 -0.17 -11.78 15.55
N ASP A 130 -0.57 -12.11 16.78
CA ASP A 130 -1.70 -11.48 17.47
C ASP A 130 -3.01 -11.52 16.66
N LEU A 131 -3.31 -12.68 16.05
CA LEU A 131 -4.49 -12.85 15.21
C LEU A 131 -5.80 -12.54 15.95
N ASP A 132 -5.83 -12.78 17.25
CA ASP A 132 -6.94 -12.46 18.13
C ASP A 132 -7.14 -10.95 18.37
N LYS A 133 -6.15 -10.13 18.01
CA LYS A 133 -6.18 -8.67 18.14
C LYS A 133 -6.46 -7.94 16.82
N THR A 134 -6.80 -8.65 15.77
CA THR A 134 -7.03 -8.04 14.45
C THR A 134 -8.02 -6.88 14.49
N ALA A 135 -9.19 -7.08 15.09
CA ALA A 135 -10.22 -6.03 15.17
C ALA A 135 -9.75 -4.82 16.00
N GLU A 136 -9.08 -5.06 17.11
CA GLU A 136 -8.52 -4.02 18.00
C GLU A 136 -7.45 -3.20 17.28
N ASN A 137 -6.54 -3.88 16.56
CA ASN A 137 -5.46 -3.24 15.82
C ASN A 137 -5.98 -2.44 14.61
N LYS A 138 -7.00 -2.94 13.91
CA LYS A 138 -7.69 -2.18 12.87
C LYS A 138 -8.32 -0.90 13.41
N ALA A 139 -8.99 -0.97 14.55
CA ALA A 139 -9.59 0.18 15.21
C ALA A 139 -8.55 1.21 15.64
N LEU A 140 -7.39 0.77 16.14
CA LEU A 140 -6.29 1.63 16.53
C LEU A 140 -5.71 2.40 15.33
N ALA A 141 -5.44 1.71 14.22
CA ALA A 141 -4.93 2.31 13.00
C ALA A 141 -5.94 3.32 12.41
N GLU A 142 -7.22 2.96 12.37
CA GLU A 142 -8.30 3.87 11.95
C GLU A 142 -8.33 5.14 12.80
N SER A 143 -8.28 4.99 14.12
CA SER A 143 -8.27 6.12 15.05
C SER A 143 -7.04 7.01 14.86
N PHE A 144 -5.86 6.41 14.65
CA PHE A 144 -4.63 7.15 14.36
C PHE A 144 -4.76 8.00 13.09
N VAL A 145 -5.26 7.42 12.01
CA VAL A 145 -5.47 8.17 10.76
C VAL A 145 -6.42 9.34 10.98
N LYS A 146 -7.55 9.13 11.66
CA LYS A 146 -8.54 10.19 11.92
C LYS A 146 -8.01 11.25 12.87
N ASP A 147 -7.44 10.85 14.00
CA ASP A 147 -6.98 11.77 15.03
C ASP A 147 -5.76 12.56 14.54
N VAL A 148 -4.76 11.90 14.01
CA VAL A 148 -3.45 12.50 13.71
C VAL A 148 -3.32 12.93 12.25
N LEU A 149 -3.50 12.00 11.30
CA LEU A 149 -3.26 12.30 9.89
C LEU A 149 -4.36 13.18 9.27
N MET A 150 -5.60 12.99 9.65
CA MET A 150 -6.73 13.86 9.26
C MET A 150 -6.86 15.08 10.15
N GLY A 151 -6.13 15.12 11.28
CA GLY A 151 -6.04 16.29 12.14
C GLY A 151 -7.24 16.55 13.04
N GLN A 152 -8.06 15.55 13.37
CA GLN A 152 -9.20 15.72 14.28
C GLN A 152 -8.73 15.95 15.73
N HIS A 153 -7.67 15.23 16.15
CA HIS A 153 -7.09 15.30 17.49
C HIS A 153 -5.56 15.12 17.43
N PRO A 154 -4.82 16.06 16.78
CA PRO A 154 -3.38 15.90 16.57
C PRO A 154 -2.57 15.86 17.86
N GLU A 155 -3.10 16.42 18.95
CA GLU A 155 -2.50 16.38 20.28
C GLU A 155 -2.35 14.97 20.84
N LYS A 156 -3.10 13.99 20.33
CA LYS A 156 -3.04 12.59 20.76
C LYS A 156 -1.87 11.80 20.17
N ILE A 157 -1.08 12.40 19.28
CA ILE A 157 -0.03 11.68 18.54
C ILE A 157 0.86 10.82 19.46
N ALA A 158 1.36 11.35 20.55
CA ALA A 158 2.24 10.64 21.47
C ALA A 158 1.59 9.41 22.11
N SER A 159 0.26 9.39 22.23
CA SER A 159 -0.46 8.25 22.81
C SER A 159 -0.47 6.99 21.94
N TYR A 160 -0.22 7.15 20.64
CA TYR A 160 -0.19 6.05 19.68
C TYR A 160 1.15 5.32 19.60
N TYR A 161 2.20 5.89 20.22
CA TYR A 161 3.56 5.36 20.14
C TYR A 161 4.14 5.09 21.52
N ASP A 162 5.13 4.21 21.58
CA ASP A 162 5.99 4.01 22.73
C ASP A 162 7.28 4.84 22.55
N GLY A 163 7.14 6.16 22.69
CA GLY A 163 8.25 7.10 22.54
C GLY A 163 8.99 6.96 21.22
N ASN A 164 10.31 6.81 21.31
CA ASN A 164 11.16 6.60 20.14
C ASN A 164 11.30 5.12 19.71
N ASN A 165 10.58 4.22 20.36
CA ASN A 165 10.53 2.81 20.00
C ASN A 165 9.57 2.56 18.82
N TYR A 166 9.89 3.18 17.68
CA TYR A 166 9.09 3.21 16.48
C TYR A 166 10.00 3.21 15.25
N ILE A 167 9.84 2.22 14.40
CA ILE A 167 10.64 2.03 13.18
C ILE A 167 9.90 2.62 12.00
N GLN A 168 10.59 3.48 11.23
CA GLN A 168 10.04 4.17 10.08
C GLN A 168 10.68 3.71 8.77
N HIS A 169 9.86 3.45 7.75
CA HIS A 169 10.32 3.09 6.41
C HIS A 169 9.99 4.13 5.33
N ASN A 170 9.32 5.23 5.69
CA ASN A 170 9.15 6.33 4.74
C ASN A 170 10.53 6.92 4.39
N PRO A 171 10.81 7.17 3.10
CA PRO A 171 12.15 7.62 2.64
C PRO A 171 12.67 8.91 3.27
N GLY A 172 11.77 9.80 3.69
CA GLY A 172 12.14 11.12 4.21
C GLY A 172 12.14 11.22 5.74
N ILE A 173 11.80 10.15 6.48
CA ILE A 173 11.51 10.22 7.92
C ILE A 173 12.41 9.25 8.68
N ALA A 174 13.07 9.75 9.74
CA ALA A 174 13.83 8.91 10.67
C ALA A 174 12.92 8.21 11.69
N ASP A 175 13.48 7.23 12.39
CA ASP A 175 12.81 6.48 13.44
C ASP A 175 12.33 7.36 14.61
N GLY A 176 11.34 6.86 15.33
CA GLY A 176 10.84 7.43 16.57
C GLY A 176 9.97 8.67 16.39
N LEU A 177 9.38 9.12 17.50
CA LEU A 177 8.63 10.37 17.54
C LEU A 177 9.52 11.59 17.22
N ASP A 178 10.79 11.56 17.59
CA ASP A 178 11.74 12.62 17.27
C ASP A 178 11.95 12.73 15.75
N GLY A 179 12.06 11.60 15.05
CA GLY A 179 12.18 11.57 13.59
C GLY A 179 10.92 12.08 12.90
N LEU A 180 9.75 11.66 13.37
CA LEU A 180 8.47 12.13 12.86
C LEU A 180 8.29 13.64 13.08
N GLY A 181 8.60 14.13 14.28
CA GLY A 181 8.54 15.56 14.60
C GLY A 181 9.49 16.40 13.73
N ALA A 182 10.72 15.92 13.51
CA ALA A 182 11.68 16.60 12.64
C ALA A 182 11.21 16.68 11.18
N ALA A 183 10.62 15.60 10.66
CA ALA A 183 10.05 15.57 9.32
C ALA A 183 8.89 16.55 9.15
N LEU A 184 7.96 16.57 10.10
CA LEU A 184 6.83 17.51 10.09
C LEU A 184 7.30 18.97 10.16
N ALA A 185 8.31 19.28 11.00
CA ALA A 185 8.91 20.61 11.08
C ALA A 185 9.58 21.02 9.76
N ALA A 186 10.32 20.11 9.10
CA ALA A 186 10.95 20.36 7.83
C ALA A 186 9.94 20.65 6.71
N MET A 187 8.84 19.91 6.66
CA MET A 187 7.74 20.15 5.71
C MET A 187 7.11 21.53 5.95
N ALA A 188 6.84 21.89 7.20
CA ALA A 188 6.28 23.19 7.56
C ALA A 188 7.20 24.33 7.12
N GLN A 189 8.51 24.21 7.31
CA GLN A 189 9.51 25.20 6.88
C GLN A 189 9.55 25.36 5.36
N GLN A 190 9.31 24.29 4.62
CA GLN A 190 9.26 24.30 3.14
C GLN A 190 7.88 24.72 2.60
N GLY A 191 6.91 24.96 3.48
CA GLY A 191 5.54 25.29 3.09
C GLY A 191 4.80 24.12 2.41
N ILE A 192 5.25 22.88 2.64
CA ILE A 192 4.60 21.69 2.12
C ILE A 192 3.52 21.24 3.10
N GLU A 193 2.27 21.25 2.66
CA GLU A 193 1.12 20.74 3.41
C GLU A 193 0.87 19.29 3.01
N MET A 194 0.81 18.39 4.01
CA MET A 194 0.34 17.02 3.86
C MET A 194 -1.06 16.94 4.46
N LYS A 195 -2.05 16.63 3.65
CA LYS A 195 -3.45 16.63 4.07
C LYS A 195 -4.10 15.31 3.74
N TYR A 196 -4.53 14.58 4.78
CA TYR A 196 -5.43 13.45 4.67
C TYR A 196 -6.85 13.95 4.77
N HIS A 197 -7.69 13.57 3.84
CA HIS A 197 -9.02 14.12 3.63
C HIS A 197 -10.11 13.06 3.84
N THR A 198 -9.90 11.84 3.28
CA THR A 198 -10.84 10.74 3.37
C THR A 198 -10.10 9.43 3.63
N LEU A 199 -10.56 8.68 4.62
CA LEU A 199 -10.13 7.30 4.85
C LEU A 199 -11.11 6.36 4.12
N HIS A 200 -10.62 5.65 3.10
CA HIS A 200 -11.45 4.81 2.24
C HIS A 200 -11.54 3.36 2.72
N LYS A 201 -10.45 2.80 3.24
CA LYS A 201 -10.40 1.38 3.60
C LYS A 201 -9.41 1.11 4.72
N VAL A 202 -9.75 0.15 5.58
CA VAL A 202 -8.89 -0.39 6.63
C VAL A 202 -8.91 -1.91 6.49
N LEU A 203 -7.76 -2.52 6.26
CA LEU A 203 -7.59 -3.97 6.12
C LEU A 203 -6.51 -4.45 7.08
N GLY A 204 -6.76 -5.54 7.80
CA GLY A 204 -5.82 -6.01 8.81
C GLY A 204 -5.83 -7.51 9.02
N LYS A 205 -4.68 -8.03 9.49
CA LYS A 205 -4.52 -9.40 9.96
C LYS A 205 -3.50 -9.41 11.09
N GLY A 206 -3.99 -9.71 12.30
CA GLY A 206 -3.13 -9.68 13.47
C GLY A 206 -2.53 -8.31 13.74
N ASN A 207 -1.21 -8.25 13.79
CA ASN A 207 -0.43 -7.06 14.07
C ASN A 207 -0.23 -6.12 12.87
N PHE A 208 -0.62 -6.50 11.64
CA PHE A 208 -0.51 -5.67 10.44
C PHE A 208 -1.84 -5.08 10.04
N VAL A 209 -1.86 -3.77 9.78
CA VAL A 209 -3.03 -3.03 9.29
C VAL A 209 -2.63 -2.09 8.16
N LEU A 210 -3.30 -2.20 7.02
CA LEU A 210 -3.18 -1.26 5.91
C LEU A 210 -4.36 -0.28 5.94
N THR A 211 -4.07 1.01 5.81
CA THR A 211 -5.07 2.05 5.59
C THR A 211 -4.90 2.67 4.21
N VAL A 212 -6.00 2.94 3.53
CA VAL A 212 -6.06 3.59 2.22
C VAL A 212 -6.75 4.93 2.39
N SER A 213 -6.03 6.00 2.11
CA SER A 213 -6.54 7.36 2.29
C SER A 213 -6.32 8.22 1.04
N GLU A 214 -7.16 9.21 0.92
CA GLU A 214 -7.11 10.24 -0.12
C GLU A 214 -6.86 11.60 0.49
N GLY A 215 -6.09 12.43 -0.20
CA GLY A 215 -5.84 13.80 0.24
C GLY A 215 -4.98 14.58 -0.75
N TYR A 216 -4.13 15.45 -0.21
CA TYR A 216 -3.25 16.31 -0.97
C TYR A 216 -1.87 16.37 -0.33
N LEU A 217 -0.84 16.42 -1.17
CA LEU A 217 0.54 16.66 -0.75
C LEU A 217 1.09 17.83 -1.58
N GLY A 218 1.39 18.95 -0.90
CA GLY A 218 1.83 20.15 -1.60
C GLY A 218 0.83 20.65 -2.66
N GLY A 219 -0.46 20.48 -2.40
CA GLY A 219 -1.53 20.85 -3.32
C GLY A 219 -1.82 19.84 -4.44
N VAL A 220 -1.07 18.73 -4.52
CA VAL A 220 -1.27 17.66 -5.50
C VAL A 220 -2.22 16.61 -4.94
N HIS A 221 -3.24 16.22 -5.71
CA HIS A 221 -4.18 15.16 -5.35
C HIS A 221 -3.46 13.83 -5.20
N THR A 222 -3.55 13.20 -4.05
CA THR A 222 -2.66 12.13 -3.62
C THR A 222 -3.41 10.95 -3.00
N SER A 223 -2.93 9.76 -3.29
CA SER A 223 -3.33 8.49 -2.67
C SER A 223 -2.25 8.05 -1.69
N TYR A 224 -2.65 7.81 -0.43
CA TYR A 224 -1.79 7.37 0.66
C TYR A 224 -2.17 5.95 1.06
N TYR A 225 -1.20 5.02 0.95
CA TYR A 225 -1.30 3.69 1.53
C TYR A 225 -0.32 3.60 2.68
N ASP A 226 -0.82 3.37 3.88
CA ASP A 226 -0.04 3.28 5.12
C ASP A 226 -0.18 1.89 5.72
N LEU A 227 0.93 1.19 5.87
CA LEU A 227 1.00 -0.10 6.55
C LEU A 227 1.58 0.09 7.95
N PHE A 228 0.83 -0.32 8.94
CA PHE A 228 1.22 -0.25 10.35
C PHE A 228 1.45 -1.66 10.91
N ARG A 229 2.53 -1.83 11.67
CA ARG A 229 2.66 -2.95 12.58
C ARG A 229 2.41 -2.45 14.01
N ILE A 230 1.50 -3.13 14.68
CA ILE A 230 1.03 -2.76 16.02
C ILE A 230 1.51 -3.80 17.01
N GLU A 231 2.10 -3.34 18.11
CA GLU A 231 2.62 -4.15 19.18
C GLU A 231 2.20 -3.56 20.53
N ASN A 232 1.57 -4.37 21.39
CA ASN A 232 1.11 -3.93 22.71
C ASN A 232 0.23 -2.66 22.68
N GLY A 233 -0.65 -2.55 21.69
CA GLY A 233 -1.55 -1.40 21.54
C GLY A 233 -0.86 -0.11 21.10
N LYS A 234 0.34 -0.19 20.53
CA LYS A 234 1.12 0.95 20.01
C LYS A 234 1.57 0.70 18.59
N ILE A 235 1.74 1.77 17.81
CA ILE A 235 2.35 1.69 16.49
C ILE A 235 3.86 1.49 16.68
N ALA A 236 4.36 0.33 16.25
CA ALA A 236 5.76 -0.06 16.42
C ALA A 236 6.58 0.07 15.12
N GLU A 237 5.92 0.05 13.95
CA GLU A 237 6.59 0.12 12.66
C GLU A 237 5.61 0.61 11.59
N HIS A 238 6.13 1.35 10.60
CA HIS A 238 5.32 1.95 9.54
C HIS A 238 6.03 1.92 8.20
N TRP A 239 5.30 1.52 7.17
CA TRP A 239 5.66 1.61 5.75
C TRP A 239 4.57 2.40 5.03
N ASP A 240 4.93 3.06 3.96
CA ASP A 240 3.93 3.72 3.12
C ASP A 240 4.31 3.72 1.64
N THR A 241 3.32 4.03 0.82
CA THR A 241 3.49 4.53 -0.54
C THR A 241 2.61 5.77 -0.72
N ILE A 242 3.17 6.75 -1.40
CA ILE A 242 2.53 8.03 -1.68
C ILE A 242 2.53 8.21 -3.20
N GLU A 243 1.35 8.26 -3.80
CA GLU A 243 1.20 8.33 -5.25
C GLU A 243 0.31 9.50 -5.66
N SER A 244 0.79 10.32 -6.58
CA SER A 244 -0.05 11.34 -7.22
C SER A 244 -1.12 10.69 -8.07
N ILE A 245 -2.37 11.09 -7.91
CA ILE A 245 -3.49 10.55 -8.66
C ILE A 245 -3.46 11.14 -10.08
N LEU A 246 -3.52 10.28 -11.11
CA LEU A 246 -3.54 10.70 -12.49
C LEU A 246 -4.71 11.64 -12.79
N PRO A 247 -4.48 12.77 -13.49
CA PRO A 247 -5.55 13.63 -13.95
C PRO A 247 -6.47 12.89 -14.94
N GLU A 248 -7.73 13.31 -15.01
CA GLU A 248 -8.78 12.62 -15.76
C GLU A 248 -8.43 12.38 -17.23
N ASP A 249 -7.80 13.34 -17.87
CA ASP A 249 -7.41 13.28 -19.30
C ASP A 249 -6.32 12.24 -19.61
N LYS A 250 -5.67 11.68 -18.58
CA LYS A 250 -4.62 10.65 -18.71
C LYS A 250 -5.04 9.27 -18.25
N ARG A 251 -6.26 9.12 -17.73
CA ARG A 251 -6.75 7.86 -17.21
C ARG A 251 -7.16 6.91 -18.32
N LEU A 252 -6.83 5.63 -18.17
CA LEU A 252 -7.22 4.55 -19.09
C LEU A 252 -8.48 3.80 -18.65
N ASN A 253 -8.98 4.07 -17.44
CA ASN A 253 -10.29 3.63 -16.97
C ASN A 253 -10.98 4.74 -16.17
N ALA A 254 -12.29 4.61 -16.00
CA ALA A 254 -13.16 5.58 -15.32
C ALA A 254 -13.65 5.10 -13.94
N ASN A 255 -13.02 4.07 -13.36
CA ASN A 255 -13.48 3.46 -12.11
C ASN A 255 -13.07 4.26 -10.86
N GLY A 256 -12.17 5.25 -11.01
CA GLY A 256 -11.60 6.00 -9.91
C GLY A 256 -10.48 5.24 -9.20
N LYS A 257 -9.65 5.97 -8.45
CA LYS A 257 -8.51 5.41 -7.71
C LYS A 257 -8.96 4.59 -6.48
N PHE A 258 -10.13 4.88 -5.95
CA PHE A 258 -10.67 4.27 -4.74
C PHE A 258 -11.90 3.40 -5.08
N GLY A 259 -13.08 3.67 -4.61
CA GLY A 259 -14.28 2.89 -4.98
C GLY A 259 -14.44 1.60 -4.18
N PHE A 260 -14.09 1.64 -2.90
CA PHE A 260 -14.27 0.52 -1.97
C PHE A 260 -15.73 0.38 -1.52
#